data_9fc990b8004c9bf16dd41ec30e8edcd4
#
_entry.id   9fc990b8004c9bf16dd41ec30e8edcd4
#
_cell.length_a   1.000
_cell.length_b   1.000
_cell.length_c   1.000
_cell.angle_alpha   90.00
_cell.angle_beta   90.00
_cell.angle_gamma   90.00
#
_symmetry.space_group_name_H-M   'P 1'
#
loop_
_entity.id
_entity.type
_entity.pdbx_description
1 polymer ?
#
loop_
_entity_poly.entity_id
_entity_poly.type
_entity_poly.pdbx_seq_one_letter_code
_entity_poly.pdbx_strand_id
1 'polypeptide(L)'
;MLPPKTVLTKPTPETLAPTAAGRLSYWLPSLLALLSAGLLWLGWPVHPSGLALVLLVAWVPYLRLEQLLTQQGASGWKVFRYTYLCLVLWNAFTTYWVSYSTLGGGITAVVCNALMMCAPVMAFYHTKRLAGPALGYFSLPVYWIAFEQLHLHWDLTWPWLTLGNGFAQANYLVQWYEYTGFLGGSAWMWLVNILVFGALFRRQTVAPARRWLAPVLAAALPIVVSLLIGSQYQEKGQTAEVVVVQPNVDPFLEKFSSNPNFIPYDEQLTRLIRLTEQQLTPQTKLVLWPETALEESYFEQSFEIHPKVVRLRSWLATHPGLELITGITSVQQYPSKETATATARFRDDLGFYDVSNTAVHFSSASAPVTFYHKSRLVPGVEKVPVALAKLVNNIDLGGFVGSYGSQDERTVLQSTTSALRIAPSICYESVYGDFMAEYMQNGATLIGIITNDGWWSDSPGHEQHLQYATLRAIENRRDIARSANTGISAFINQKGEIVQRTGWWVQAASRHTVHLNEELTFYARHGELIGPATQLLAVLLLGFTAVQAMRARAKHSTAL
;
A
#
# COMPACT_ATOMS: atom_id res chain seq x y z
N MET A 1 -19.32 89.96 -9.71
CA MET A 1 -18.21 89.20 -9.15
C MET A 1 -18.81 87.94 -8.44
N LEU A 2 -18.60 86.82 -9.07
CA LEU A 2 -19.02 85.52 -8.50
C LEU A 2 -17.85 84.96 -7.70
N PRO A 3 -18.06 84.29 -6.52
CA PRO A 3 -16.97 83.69 -5.73
C PRO A 3 -16.43 82.38 -6.34
N PRO A 4 -15.17 82.05 -6.12
CA PRO A 4 -14.53 80.89 -6.74
C PRO A 4 -15.07 79.57 -6.19
N LYS A 5 -15.27 78.59 -7.11
CA LYS A 5 -15.66 77.23 -6.80
C LYS A 5 -14.52 76.49 -6.07
N THR A 6 -14.78 76.10 -4.85
CA THR A 6 -13.90 75.18 -4.07
C THR A 6 -13.92 73.81 -4.72
N VAL A 7 -12.77 73.33 -5.20
CA VAL A 7 -12.56 71.99 -5.71
C VAL A 7 -12.37 71.06 -4.48
N LEU A 8 -13.37 70.22 -4.19
CA LEU A 8 -13.26 69.15 -3.24
C LEU A 8 -12.42 68.03 -3.87
N THR A 9 -11.17 67.88 -3.41
CA THR A 9 -10.33 66.71 -3.72
C THR A 9 -10.89 65.49 -2.99
N LYS A 10 -11.27 64.45 -3.75
CA LYS A 10 -11.62 63.15 -3.21
C LYS A 10 -10.40 62.57 -2.44
N PRO A 11 -10.57 62.04 -1.21
CA PRO A 11 -9.46 61.36 -0.54
C PRO A 11 -9.10 60.11 -1.31
N THR A 12 -7.83 59.95 -1.62
CA THR A 12 -7.23 58.71 -2.10
C THR A 12 -7.46 57.61 -1.05
N PRO A 13 -7.89 56.42 -1.44
CA PRO A 13 -7.99 55.30 -0.48
C PRO A 13 -6.59 54.95 0.00
N GLU A 14 -6.27 55.30 1.23
CA GLU A 14 -5.13 54.72 1.95
C GLU A 14 -5.33 53.23 2.01
N THR A 15 -4.50 52.47 1.33
CA THR A 15 -4.37 51.02 1.49
C THR A 15 -3.79 50.75 2.88
N LEU A 16 -4.66 50.70 3.89
CA LEU A 16 -4.28 50.24 5.24
C LEU A 16 -3.68 48.86 5.11
N ALA A 17 -2.39 48.72 5.42
CA ALA A 17 -1.74 47.43 5.54
C ALA A 17 -2.56 46.55 6.51
N PRO A 18 -2.85 45.30 6.16
CA PRO A 18 -3.69 44.43 6.99
C PRO A 18 -3.06 44.31 8.38
N THR A 19 -3.88 44.50 9.41
CA THR A 19 -3.48 44.31 10.81
C THR A 19 -2.93 42.90 11.02
N ALA A 20 -2.10 42.65 12.04
CA ALA A 20 -1.55 41.32 12.35
C ALA A 20 -2.65 40.27 12.47
N ALA A 21 -3.81 40.61 13.04
CA ALA A 21 -5.00 39.76 13.11
C ALA A 21 -5.60 39.45 11.71
N GLY A 22 -5.60 40.42 10.80
CA GLY A 22 -6.05 40.23 9.42
C GLY A 22 -5.09 39.36 8.61
N ARG A 23 -3.79 39.46 8.84
CA ARG A 23 -2.77 38.59 8.20
C ARG A 23 -2.89 37.16 8.69
N LEU A 24 -3.06 36.93 10.00
CA LEU A 24 -3.24 35.59 10.56
C LEU A 24 -4.51 34.91 10.02
N SER A 25 -5.61 35.66 9.89
CA SER A 25 -6.86 35.18 9.29
C SER A 25 -6.68 34.74 7.81
N TYR A 26 -5.80 35.38 7.08
CA TYR A 26 -5.50 35.05 5.67
C TYR A 26 -4.73 33.73 5.54
N TRP A 27 -3.74 33.48 6.40
CA TRP A 27 -2.87 32.30 6.33
C TRP A 27 -3.45 31.08 7.05
N LEU A 28 -4.45 31.26 7.92
CA LEU A 28 -5.01 30.20 8.75
C LEU A 28 -5.45 28.95 7.93
N PRO A 29 -6.12 29.06 6.78
CA PRO A 29 -6.48 27.89 5.98
C PRO A 29 -5.26 27.07 5.50
N SER A 30 -4.20 27.74 5.04
CA SER A 30 -2.97 27.09 4.61
C SER A 30 -2.25 26.41 5.77
N LEU A 31 -2.20 27.06 6.95
CA LEU A 31 -1.60 26.50 8.16
C LEU A 31 -2.35 25.25 8.65
N LEU A 32 -3.68 25.25 8.60
CA LEU A 32 -4.48 24.07 8.98
C LEU A 32 -4.30 22.91 8.00
N ALA A 33 -4.18 23.19 6.69
CA ALA A 33 -3.87 22.19 5.68
C ALA A 33 -2.48 21.58 5.90
N LEU A 34 -1.47 22.41 6.12
CA LEU A 34 -0.10 21.98 6.42
C LEU A 34 -0.02 21.18 7.73
N LEU A 35 -0.72 21.65 8.78
CA LEU A 35 -0.74 20.96 10.06
C LEU A 35 -1.37 19.56 9.93
N SER A 36 -2.47 19.42 9.19
CA SER A 36 -3.10 18.11 8.98
C SER A 36 -2.17 17.18 8.19
N ALA A 37 -1.57 17.67 7.09
CA ALA A 37 -0.60 16.89 6.30
C ALA A 37 0.62 16.47 7.15
N GLY A 38 1.16 17.37 7.97
CA GLY A 38 2.28 17.10 8.85
C GLY A 38 1.95 16.07 9.94
N LEU A 39 0.75 16.13 10.54
CA LEU A 39 0.30 15.16 11.54
C LEU A 39 0.07 13.77 10.91
N LEU A 40 -0.48 13.70 9.69
CA LEU A 40 -0.63 12.45 8.94
C LEU A 40 0.74 11.83 8.63
N TRP A 41 1.71 12.63 8.20
CA TRP A 41 3.07 12.17 7.96
C TRP A 41 3.76 11.72 9.25
N LEU A 42 3.65 12.51 10.33
CA LEU A 42 4.28 12.21 11.62
C LEU A 42 3.78 10.90 12.24
N GLY A 43 2.49 10.60 12.09
CA GLY A 43 1.90 9.36 12.56
C GLY A 43 2.11 8.16 11.62
N TRP A 44 2.67 8.38 10.41
CA TRP A 44 2.86 7.31 9.43
C TRP A 44 4.01 6.37 9.81
N PRO A 45 3.99 5.06 9.42
CA PRO A 45 5.09 4.13 9.68
C PRO A 45 6.43 4.70 9.21
N VAL A 46 7.47 4.38 9.94
CA VAL A 46 8.88 4.75 10.04
C VAL A 46 9.19 5.76 11.15
N HIS A 47 8.19 6.36 11.75
CA HIS A 47 8.39 7.14 12.97
C HIS A 47 8.17 6.25 14.21
N PRO A 48 8.59 6.65 15.43
CA PRO A 48 8.36 5.85 16.63
C PRO A 48 6.90 5.42 16.79
N SER A 49 6.65 4.15 17.13
CA SER A 49 5.31 3.53 17.12
C SER A 49 4.25 4.30 17.93
N GLY A 50 4.65 4.95 19.02
CA GLY A 50 3.74 5.79 19.81
C GLY A 50 3.17 6.98 19.04
N LEU A 51 3.85 7.46 18.00
CA LEU A 51 3.36 8.56 17.15
C LEU A 51 2.19 8.13 16.24
N ALA A 52 1.94 6.84 16.04
CA ALA A 52 0.75 6.38 15.31
C ALA A 52 -0.56 6.87 15.95
N LEU A 53 -0.59 7.13 17.27
CA LEU A 53 -1.75 7.70 17.94
C LEU A 53 -2.10 9.11 17.45
N VAL A 54 -1.15 9.85 16.88
CA VAL A 54 -1.39 11.17 16.28
C VAL A 54 -2.37 11.08 15.12
N LEU A 55 -2.43 9.94 14.42
CA LEU A 55 -3.38 9.71 13.34
C LEU A 55 -4.84 9.84 13.78
N LEU A 56 -5.14 9.55 15.06
CA LEU A 56 -6.48 9.66 15.64
C LEU A 56 -6.97 11.12 15.75
N VAL A 57 -6.09 12.10 15.54
CA VAL A 57 -6.42 13.54 15.56
C VAL A 57 -5.88 14.29 14.32
N ALA A 58 -5.20 13.62 13.42
CA ALA A 58 -4.50 14.22 12.29
C ALA A 58 -5.43 14.93 11.27
N TRP A 59 -6.68 14.49 11.15
CA TRP A 59 -7.69 15.10 10.29
C TRP A 59 -8.46 16.26 10.97
N VAL A 60 -8.30 16.45 12.28
CA VAL A 60 -9.03 17.51 13.00
C VAL A 60 -8.71 18.91 12.46
N PRO A 61 -7.45 19.28 12.16
CA PRO A 61 -7.14 20.58 11.56
C PRO A 61 -7.81 20.76 10.20
N TYR A 62 -7.81 19.71 9.35
CA TYR A 62 -8.48 19.76 8.06
C TYR A 62 -10.00 19.91 8.19
N LEU A 63 -10.65 19.18 9.11
CA LEU A 63 -12.09 19.32 9.36
C LEU A 63 -12.44 20.74 9.85
N ARG A 64 -11.54 21.37 10.65
CA ARG A 64 -11.69 22.76 11.04
C ARG A 64 -11.54 23.73 9.87
N LEU A 65 -10.56 23.50 8.99
CA LEU A 65 -10.36 24.25 7.77
C LEU A 65 -11.62 24.21 6.89
N GLU A 66 -12.15 23.05 6.62
CA GLU A 66 -13.36 22.85 5.80
C GLU A 66 -14.57 23.54 6.43
N GLN A 67 -14.74 23.43 7.74
CA GLN A 67 -15.80 24.13 8.47
C GLN A 67 -15.70 25.65 8.33
N LEU A 68 -14.50 26.23 8.48
CA LEU A 68 -14.27 27.66 8.35
C LEU A 68 -14.59 28.17 6.94
N LEU A 69 -14.12 27.45 5.91
CA LEU A 69 -14.41 27.79 4.52
C LEU A 69 -15.92 27.73 4.22
N THR A 70 -16.61 26.71 4.70
CA THR A 70 -18.06 26.58 4.56
C THR A 70 -18.82 27.70 5.25
N GLN A 71 -18.41 28.08 6.50
CA GLN A 71 -19.02 29.18 7.25
C GLN A 71 -18.80 30.55 6.58
N GLN A 72 -17.69 30.72 5.86
CA GLN A 72 -17.39 31.92 5.09
C GLN A 72 -18.10 31.96 3.72
N GLY A 73 -18.91 30.95 3.38
CA GLY A 73 -19.56 30.85 2.08
C GLY A 73 -18.60 30.62 0.91
N ALA A 74 -17.43 30.04 1.17
CA ALA A 74 -16.42 29.79 0.16
C ALA A 74 -16.95 28.87 -0.95
N SER A 75 -16.51 29.13 -2.19
CA SER A 75 -16.84 28.27 -3.33
C SER A 75 -16.26 26.88 -3.19
N GLY A 76 -16.88 25.88 -3.82
CA GLY A 76 -16.35 24.50 -3.85
C GLY A 76 -14.94 24.42 -4.43
N TRP A 77 -14.59 25.31 -5.37
CA TRP A 77 -13.24 25.42 -5.92
C TRP A 77 -12.20 25.84 -4.85
N LYS A 78 -12.58 26.76 -3.96
CA LYS A 78 -11.70 27.17 -2.85
C LYS A 78 -11.49 26.02 -1.87
N VAL A 79 -12.54 25.25 -1.54
CA VAL A 79 -12.44 24.05 -0.72
C VAL A 79 -11.54 23.01 -1.39
N PHE A 80 -11.76 22.72 -2.67
CA PHE A 80 -10.93 21.80 -3.45
C PHE A 80 -9.43 22.18 -3.40
N ARG A 81 -9.09 23.44 -3.60
CA ARG A 81 -7.68 23.90 -3.59
C ARG A 81 -6.98 23.61 -2.27
N TYR A 82 -7.63 23.84 -1.13
CA TYR A 82 -7.06 23.56 0.18
C TYR A 82 -7.07 22.06 0.53
N THR A 83 -8.06 21.31 0.05
CA THR A 83 -8.08 19.85 0.12
C THR A 83 -6.88 19.28 -0.64
N TYR A 84 -6.69 19.72 -1.88
CA TYR A 84 -5.56 19.30 -2.71
C TYR A 84 -4.22 19.67 -2.08
N LEU A 85 -4.10 20.90 -1.53
CA LEU A 85 -2.89 21.30 -0.81
C LEU A 85 -2.56 20.37 0.36
N CYS A 86 -3.55 20.04 1.19
CA CYS A 86 -3.37 19.12 2.31
C CYS A 86 -2.91 17.73 1.81
N LEU A 87 -3.59 17.19 0.81
CA LEU A 87 -3.35 15.85 0.29
C LEU A 87 -2.04 15.73 -0.48
N VAL A 88 -1.68 16.73 -1.30
CA VAL A 88 -0.41 16.69 -2.05
C VAL A 88 0.78 16.82 -1.11
N LEU A 89 0.68 17.61 -0.05
CA LEU A 89 1.73 17.71 0.97
C LEU A 89 1.87 16.39 1.75
N TRP A 90 0.76 15.77 2.15
CA TRP A 90 0.82 14.46 2.80
C TRP A 90 1.42 13.39 1.89
N ASN A 91 0.99 13.29 0.64
CA ASN A 91 1.57 12.38 -0.34
C ASN A 91 3.08 12.64 -0.50
N ALA A 92 3.47 13.90 -0.71
CA ALA A 92 4.87 14.28 -0.89
C ALA A 92 5.73 13.91 0.33
N PHE A 93 5.29 14.23 1.55
CA PHE A 93 6.04 13.93 2.76
C PHE A 93 6.19 12.42 3.02
N THR A 94 5.19 11.63 2.62
CA THR A 94 5.13 10.20 2.96
C THR A 94 5.69 9.29 1.86
N THR A 95 5.56 9.69 0.58
CA THR A 95 5.88 8.81 -0.58
C THR A 95 6.84 9.42 -1.59
N TYR A 96 7.59 10.49 -1.23
CA TYR A 96 8.61 11.11 -2.10
C TYR A 96 9.65 10.11 -2.61
N TRP A 97 9.90 9.05 -1.86
CA TRP A 97 10.89 8.03 -2.15
C TRP A 97 10.61 7.26 -3.45
N VAL A 98 9.38 7.25 -3.94
CA VAL A 98 9.04 6.66 -5.26
C VAL A 98 9.84 7.34 -6.38
N SER A 99 10.22 8.61 -6.21
CA SER A 99 11.04 9.35 -7.17
C SER A 99 12.47 8.82 -7.34
N TYR A 100 12.96 8.00 -6.40
CA TYR A 100 14.26 7.33 -6.55
C TYR A 100 14.22 6.25 -7.64
N SER A 101 13.09 5.56 -7.82
CA SER A 101 12.94 4.61 -8.93
C SER A 101 12.85 5.33 -10.28
N THR A 102 12.01 6.34 -10.37
CA THR A 102 11.93 7.26 -11.51
C THR A 102 11.37 8.61 -11.07
N LEU A 103 12.06 9.70 -11.39
CA LEU A 103 11.64 11.05 -10.98
C LEU A 103 10.25 11.40 -11.50
N GLY A 104 10.00 11.15 -12.80
CA GLY A 104 8.69 11.43 -13.43
C GLY A 104 7.57 10.58 -12.84
N GLY A 105 7.84 9.28 -12.59
CA GLY A 105 6.90 8.37 -11.95
C GLY A 105 6.54 8.81 -10.53
N GLY A 106 7.53 9.18 -9.73
CA GLY A 106 7.31 9.67 -8.37
C GLY A 106 6.49 10.95 -8.29
N ILE A 107 6.80 11.95 -9.12
CA ILE A 107 6.02 13.20 -9.21
C ILE A 107 4.58 12.88 -9.64
N THR A 108 4.40 12.05 -10.66
CA THR A 108 3.07 11.66 -11.16
C THR A 108 2.28 10.93 -10.08
N ALA A 109 2.89 9.99 -9.35
CA ALA A 109 2.25 9.27 -8.26
C ALA A 109 1.76 10.23 -7.17
N VAL A 110 2.59 11.17 -6.70
CA VAL A 110 2.24 12.16 -5.68
C VAL A 110 1.10 13.07 -6.14
N VAL A 111 1.23 13.64 -7.34
CA VAL A 111 0.28 14.65 -7.87
C VAL A 111 -1.06 14.01 -8.21
N CYS A 112 -1.05 12.89 -8.96
CA CYS A 112 -2.29 12.22 -9.39
C CYS A 112 -3.00 11.54 -8.24
N ASN A 113 -2.28 10.87 -7.33
CA ASN A 113 -2.92 10.26 -6.17
C ASN A 113 -3.60 11.31 -5.28
N ALA A 114 -2.92 12.41 -4.97
CA ALA A 114 -3.53 13.52 -4.22
C ALA A 114 -4.77 14.10 -4.91
N LEU A 115 -4.75 14.19 -6.24
CA LEU A 115 -5.91 14.65 -7.02
C LEU A 115 -7.09 13.67 -6.89
N MET A 116 -6.85 12.38 -7.03
CA MET A 116 -7.87 11.35 -6.89
C MET A 116 -8.45 11.31 -5.48
N MET A 117 -7.61 11.43 -4.46
CA MET A 117 -8.04 11.50 -3.05
C MET A 117 -8.91 12.72 -2.73
N CYS A 118 -8.94 13.77 -3.58
CA CYS A 118 -9.89 14.86 -3.42
C CYS A 118 -11.34 14.41 -3.67
N ALA A 119 -11.59 13.39 -4.47
CA ALA A 119 -12.94 12.98 -4.86
C ALA A 119 -13.85 12.64 -3.67
N PRO A 120 -13.46 11.75 -2.73
CA PRO A 120 -14.28 11.44 -1.56
C PRO A 120 -14.54 12.65 -0.66
N VAL A 121 -13.56 13.57 -0.54
CA VAL A 121 -13.70 14.78 0.27
C VAL A 121 -14.65 15.79 -0.38
N MET A 122 -14.60 15.93 -1.70
CA MET A 122 -15.55 16.79 -2.42
C MET A 122 -16.97 16.21 -2.42
N ALA A 123 -17.11 14.88 -2.50
CA ALA A 123 -18.41 14.22 -2.31
C ALA A 123 -19.00 14.52 -0.92
N PHE A 124 -18.19 14.39 0.15
CA PHE A 124 -18.56 14.80 1.49
C PHE A 124 -18.99 16.27 1.58
N TYR A 125 -18.21 17.20 1.01
CA TYR A 125 -18.52 18.62 1.00
C TYR A 125 -19.89 18.89 0.39
N HIS A 126 -20.19 18.30 -0.77
CA HIS A 126 -21.48 18.48 -1.44
C HIS A 126 -22.62 17.84 -0.66
N THR A 127 -22.45 16.63 -0.12
CA THR A 127 -23.46 15.97 0.71
C THR A 127 -23.77 16.79 1.95
N LYS A 128 -22.75 17.30 2.65
CA LYS A 128 -22.91 18.14 3.84
C LYS A 128 -23.67 19.43 3.52
N ARG A 129 -23.39 20.06 2.38
CA ARG A 129 -24.04 21.30 1.95
C ARG A 129 -25.51 21.10 1.59
N LEU A 130 -25.87 19.98 0.97
CA LEU A 130 -27.21 19.71 0.46
C LEU A 130 -28.11 18.99 1.47
N ALA A 131 -27.54 18.13 2.31
CA ALA A 131 -28.27 17.26 3.23
C ALA A 131 -28.01 17.56 4.71
N GLY A 132 -27.21 18.57 5.00
CA GLY A 132 -26.90 18.99 6.37
C GLY A 132 -25.71 18.32 7.03
N PRO A 133 -25.27 18.86 8.18
CA PRO A 133 -24.02 18.44 8.80
C PRO A 133 -24.02 16.99 9.30
N ALA A 134 -25.16 16.47 9.81
CA ALA A 134 -25.22 15.12 10.37
C ALA A 134 -24.91 14.07 9.30
N LEU A 135 -25.64 14.11 8.16
CA LEU A 135 -25.41 13.19 7.07
C LEU A 135 -24.04 13.45 6.38
N GLY A 136 -23.62 14.72 6.31
CA GLY A 136 -22.31 15.08 5.79
C GLY A 136 -21.17 14.38 6.53
N TYR A 137 -21.07 14.53 7.85
CA TYR A 137 -19.98 13.90 8.61
C TYR A 137 -20.09 12.37 8.65
N PHE A 138 -21.28 11.79 8.52
CA PHE A 138 -21.45 10.36 8.32
C PHE A 138 -20.93 9.92 6.95
N SER A 139 -21.17 10.69 5.90
CA SER A 139 -20.77 10.34 4.54
C SER A 139 -19.25 10.39 4.31
N LEU A 140 -18.48 11.14 5.11
CA LEU A 140 -17.04 11.29 4.92
C LEU A 140 -16.28 9.96 5.05
N PRO A 141 -16.38 9.19 6.14
CA PRO A 141 -15.73 7.88 6.21
C PRO A 141 -16.26 6.91 5.15
N VAL A 142 -17.55 6.96 4.82
CA VAL A 142 -18.16 6.10 3.80
C VAL A 142 -17.52 6.36 2.44
N TYR A 143 -17.44 7.62 2.00
CA TYR A 143 -16.83 7.97 0.71
C TYR A 143 -15.32 7.69 0.69
N TRP A 144 -14.64 7.95 1.81
CA TRP A 144 -13.20 7.73 1.89
C TRP A 144 -12.85 6.24 1.80
N ILE A 145 -13.49 5.39 2.58
CA ILE A 145 -13.22 3.94 2.58
C ILE A 145 -13.69 3.30 1.26
N ALA A 146 -14.82 3.76 0.70
CA ALA A 146 -15.25 3.33 -0.64
C ALA A 146 -14.21 3.69 -1.72
N PHE A 147 -13.56 4.86 -1.61
CA PHE A 147 -12.46 5.25 -2.47
C PHE A 147 -11.23 4.36 -2.22
N GLU A 148 -10.84 4.10 -0.97
CA GLU A 148 -9.72 3.20 -0.65
C GLU A 148 -9.95 1.82 -1.27
N GLN A 149 -11.15 1.24 -1.11
CA GLN A 149 -11.53 -0.04 -1.71
C GLN A 149 -11.46 -0.02 -3.24
N LEU A 150 -11.97 1.04 -3.89
CA LEU A 150 -11.83 1.20 -5.34
C LEU A 150 -10.35 1.26 -5.74
N HIS A 151 -9.56 2.00 -4.98
CA HIS A 151 -8.15 2.27 -5.26
C HIS A 151 -7.24 1.03 -5.06
N LEU A 152 -7.73 0.00 -4.38
CA LEU A 152 -7.10 -1.31 -4.28
C LEU A 152 -7.33 -2.21 -5.51
N HIS A 153 -8.41 -1.97 -6.32
CA HIS A 153 -8.90 -2.94 -7.29
C HIS A 153 -8.99 -2.44 -8.74
N TRP A 154 -8.63 -1.19 -9.01
CA TRP A 154 -8.66 -0.66 -10.37
C TRP A 154 -7.28 -0.64 -11.02
N ASP A 155 -7.20 -0.11 -12.24
CA ASP A 155 -5.99 -0.14 -13.04
C ASP A 155 -4.82 0.72 -12.49
N LEU A 156 -5.16 1.83 -11.83
CA LEU A 156 -4.21 2.75 -11.17
C LEU A 156 -4.12 2.49 -9.66
N THR A 157 -4.01 1.24 -9.28
CA THR A 157 -3.97 0.84 -7.86
C THR A 157 -2.79 1.48 -7.11
N TRP A 158 -3.05 2.04 -5.92
CA TRP A 158 -2.04 2.61 -5.04
C TRP A 158 -2.43 2.45 -3.56
N PRO A 159 -2.20 1.27 -2.95
CA PRO A 159 -2.63 0.95 -1.58
C PRO A 159 -1.82 1.65 -0.49
N TRP A 160 -0.74 2.35 -0.86
CA TRP A 160 0.29 2.81 0.07
C TRP A 160 -0.23 3.74 1.16
N LEU A 161 -1.14 4.65 0.81
CA LEU A 161 -1.72 5.63 1.73
C LEU A 161 -3.13 5.28 2.22
N THR A 162 -3.52 4.00 2.16
CA THR A 162 -4.72 3.51 2.85
C THR A 162 -4.56 3.76 4.35
N LEU A 163 -5.50 4.48 4.96
CA LEU A 163 -5.34 5.03 6.32
C LEU A 163 -5.04 3.95 7.37
N GLY A 164 -5.64 2.77 7.24
CA GLY A 164 -5.39 1.65 8.15
C GLY A 164 -3.95 1.14 8.15
N ASN A 165 -3.19 1.34 7.06
CA ASN A 165 -1.77 1.02 7.01
C ASN A 165 -0.93 1.92 7.94
N GLY A 166 -1.44 3.07 8.35
CA GLY A 166 -0.77 3.98 9.27
C GLY A 166 -0.44 3.36 10.63
N PHE A 167 -1.13 2.30 11.03
CA PHE A 167 -0.88 1.60 12.31
C PHE A 167 0.13 0.44 12.20
N ALA A 168 0.75 0.22 11.05
CA ALA A 168 1.61 -0.95 10.82
C ALA A 168 2.79 -1.03 11.79
N GLN A 169 3.41 0.10 12.15
CA GLN A 169 4.50 0.12 13.14
C GLN A 169 4.01 0.03 14.59
N ALA A 170 2.73 0.29 14.83
CA ALA A 170 2.05 0.16 16.11
C ALA A 170 1.05 -1.02 16.08
N ASN A 171 1.46 -2.13 15.52
CA ASN A 171 0.65 -3.32 15.27
C ASN A 171 -0.04 -3.88 16.54
N TYR A 172 0.55 -3.65 17.71
CA TYR A 172 -0.05 -3.97 19.01
C TYR A 172 -1.36 -3.21 19.30
N LEU A 173 -1.64 -2.12 18.58
CA LEU A 173 -2.88 -1.34 18.70
C LEU A 173 -4.02 -1.90 17.85
N VAL A 174 -3.72 -2.83 16.92
CA VAL A 174 -4.65 -3.25 15.86
C VAL A 174 -4.74 -4.77 15.71
N GLN A 175 -4.56 -5.54 16.79
CA GLN A 175 -4.69 -7.00 16.77
C GLN A 175 -6.09 -7.46 16.32
N TRP A 176 -7.11 -6.62 16.44
CA TRP A 176 -8.46 -6.84 15.95
C TRP A 176 -8.60 -6.76 14.41
N TYR A 177 -7.53 -6.46 13.67
CA TYR A 177 -7.54 -6.57 12.20
C TYR A 177 -7.78 -8.00 11.72
N GLU A 178 -7.59 -9.01 12.57
CA GLU A 178 -8.00 -10.39 12.27
C GLU A 178 -9.53 -10.54 12.02
N TYR A 179 -10.33 -9.51 12.41
CA TYR A 179 -11.78 -9.46 12.17
C TYR A 179 -12.16 -8.50 11.04
N THR A 180 -11.47 -7.38 10.91
CA THR A 180 -11.91 -6.25 10.07
C THR A 180 -11.01 -5.95 8.88
N GLY A 181 -9.81 -6.55 8.86
CA GLY A 181 -8.74 -6.09 7.99
C GLY A 181 -8.33 -4.63 8.28
N PHE A 182 -7.42 -4.13 7.50
CA PHE A 182 -6.86 -2.79 7.69
C PHE A 182 -7.85 -1.65 7.36
N LEU A 183 -8.90 -1.89 6.54
CA LEU A 183 -9.95 -0.88 6.33
C LEU A 183 -10.77 -0.58 7.59
N GLY A 184 -10.81 -1.51 8.55
CA GLY A 184 -11.31 -1.23 9.89
C GLY A 184 -10.52 -0.13 10.61
N GLY A 185 -9.19 -0.08 10.40
CA GLY A 185 -8.33 1.00 10.90
C GLY A 185 -8.66 2.35 10.27
N SER A 186 -8.96 2.38 8.98
CA SER A 186 -9.44 3.58 8.29
C SER A 186 -10.75 4.09 8.90
N ALA A 187 -11.69 3.18 9.18
CA ALA A 187 -12.95 3.50 9.84
C ALA A 187 -12.74 4.04 11.27
N TRP A 188 -11.87 3.40 12.05
CA TRP A 188 -11.52 3.83 13.40
C TRP A 188 -10.89 5.22 13.40
N MET A 189 -9.94 5.47 12.52
CA MET A 189 -9.28 6.77 12.39
C MET A 189 -10.30 7.87 12.09
N TRP A 190 -11.18 7.68 11.11
CA TRP A 190 -12.22 8.66 10.78
C TRP A 190 -13.20 8.89 11.94
N LEU A 191 -13.64 7.81 12.60
CA LEU A 191 -14.57 7.92 13.73
C LEU A 191 -14.01 8.81 14.84
N VAL A 192 -12.76 8.54 15.26
CA VAL A 192 -12.13 9.30 16.34
C VAL A 192 -11.92 10.76 15.93
N ASN A 193 -11.39 11.02 14.73
CA ASN A 193 -11.16 12.38 14.23
C ASN A 193 -12.46 13.21 14.18
N ILE A 194 -13.58 12.63 13.71
CA ILE A 194 -14.89 13.32 13.64
C ILE A 194 -15.42 13.60 15.05
N LEU A 195 -15.28 12.65 15.97
CA LEU A 195 -15.73 12.82 17.35
C LEU A 195 -14.90 13.89 18.10
N VAL A 196 -13.58 13.86 17.95
CA VAL A 196 -12.68 14.89 18.52
C VAL A 196 -12.98 16.26 17.92
N PHE A 197 -13.12 16.35 16.60
CA PHE A 197 -13.54 17.59 15.95
C PHE A 197 -14.88 18.09 16.49
N GLY A 198 -15.86 17.20 16.66
CA GLY A 198 -17.15 17.52 17.24
C GLY A 198 -17.05 18.06 18.66
N ALA A 199 -16.22 17.44 19.49
CA ALA A 199 -15.98 17.89 20.88
C ALA A 199 -15.30 19.26 20.95
N LEU A 200 -14.42 19.58 20.01
CA LEU A 200 -13.68 20.86 20.02
C LEU A 200 -14.45 22.02 19.39
N PHE A 201 -15.14 21.80 18.25
CA PHE A 201 -15.56 22.89 17.37
C PHE A 201 -17.07 22.97 17.10
N ARG A 202 -17.87 21.99 17.55
CA ARG A 202 -19.32 22.08 17.46
C ARG A 202 -19.91 22.71 18.72
N ARG A 203 -21.02 23.47 18.56
CA ARG A 203 -21.76 23.97 19.73
C ARG A 203 -22.24 22.79 20.56
N GLN A 204 -21.88 22.79 21.83
CA GLN A 204 -22.23 21.73 22.78
C GLN A 204 -23.24 22.29 23.80
N THR A 205 -24.35 21.58 23.96
CA THR A 205 -25.33 21.84 25.01
C THR A 205 -25.06 21.02 26.28
N VAL A 206 -24.04 20.15 26.24
CA VAL A 206 -23.67 19.22 27.30
C VAL A 206 -22.41 19.68 28.06
N ALA A 207 -22.27 19.27 29.31
CA ALA A 207 -21.12 19.59 30.15
C ALA A 207 -19.79 19.16 29.51
N PRO A 208 -18.67 19.91 29.74
CA PRO A 208 -17.36 19.61 29.13
C PRO A 208 -16.89 18.17 29.32
N ALA A 209 -17.06 17.58 30.47
CA ALA A 209 -16.67 16.20 30.74
C ALA A 209 -17.41 15.17 29.85
N ARG A 210 -18.71 15.38 29.64
CA ARG A 210 -19.52 14.47 28.82
C ARG A 210 -19.21 14.52 27.32
N ARG A 211 -18.78 15.69 26.80
CA ARG A 211 -18.46 15.84 25.36
C ARG A 211 -17.23 15.03 24.94
N TRP A 212 -16.32 14.72 25.87
CA TRP A 212 -15.12 13.94 25.61
C TRP A 212 -15.33 12.44 25.80
N LEU A 213 -16.44 11.99 26.39
CA LEU A 213 -16.68 10.58 26.66
C LEU A 213 -16.64 9.74 25.36
N ALA A 214 -17.38 10.16 24.32
CA ALA A 214 -17.42 9.42 23.05
C ALA A 214 -16.06 9.41 22.32
N PRO A 215 -15.33 10.52 22.14
CA PRO A 215 -13.97 10.50 21.59
C PRO A 215 -13.01 9.59 22.35
N VAL A 216 -13.01 9.67 23.69
CA VAL A 216 -12.13 8.85 24.53
C VAL A 216 -12.47 7.37 24.42
N LEU A 217 -13.75 7.02 24.51
CA LEU A 217 -14.18 5.61 24.35
C LEU A 217 -13.87 5.08 22.95
N ALA A 218 -14.14 5.86 21.90
CA ALA A 218 -13.85 5.47 20.52
C ALA A 218 -12.34 5.26 20.27
N ALA A 219 -11.48 6.04 20.93
CA ALA A 219 -10.04 5.86 20.85
C ALA A 219 -9.56 4.70 21.72
N ALA A 220 -10.01 4.61 22.98
CA ALA A 220 -9.46 3.69 23.96
C ALA A 220 -9.97 2.25 23.80
N LEU A 221 -11.27 2.04 23.46
CA LEU A 221 -11.85 0.71 23.42
C LEU A 221 -11.17 -0.22 22.40
N PRO A 222 -10.91 0.18 21.14
CA PRO A 222 -10.19 -0.67 20.19
C PRO A 222 -8.76 -0.98 20.65
N ILE A 223 -8.09 -0.03 21.33
CA ILE A 223 -6.75 -0.26 21.91
C ILE A 223 -6.82 -1.35 22.99
N VAL A 224 -7.76 -1.22 23.94
CA VAL A 224 -7.94 -2.21 25.01
C VAL A 224 -8.24 -3.59 24.42
N VAL A 225 -9.17 -3.66 23.47
CA VAL A 225 -9.50 -4.92 22.76
C VAL A 225 -8.26 -5.50 22.08
N SER A 226 -7.47 -4.67 21.39
CA SER A 226 -6.24 -5.09 20.74
C SER A 226 -5.24 -5.70 21.72
N LEU A 227 -4.99 -5.00 22.84
CA LEU A 227 -4.06 -5.48 23.87
C LEU A 227 -4.54 -6.79 24.50
N LEU A 228 -5.86 -6.94 24.74
CA LEU A 228 -6.43 -8.19 25.25
C LEU A 228 -6.23 -9.34 24.24
N ILE A 229 -6.55 -9.13 22.95
CA ILE A 229 -6.34 -10.13 21.91
C ILE A 229 -4.85 -10.51 21.86
N GLY A 230 -3.95 -9.53 21.75
CA GLY A 230 -2.51 -9.78 21.65
C GLY A 230 -1.91 -10.52 22.85
N SER A 231 -2.40 -10.21 24.07
CA SER A 231 -1.93 -10.85 25.31
C SER A 231 -2.42 -12.29 25.46
N GLN A 232 -3.58 -12.64 24.90
CA GLN A 232 -4.17 -13.97 25.01
C GLN A 232 -3.80 -14.86 23.81
N TYR A 233 -3.36 -14.27 22.69
CA TYR A 233 -3.04 -15.01 21.49
C TYR A 233 -1.76 -15.83 21.69
N GLN A 234 -1.85 -17.12 21.40
CA GLN A 234 -0.71 -18.05 21.34
C GLN A 234 -0.50 -18.47 19.90
N GLU A 235 0.74 -18.52 19.48
CA GLU A 235 1.12 -18.96 18.13
C GLU A 235 0.70 -20.42 17.91
N LYS A 236 0.18 -20.70 16.72
CA LYS A 236 -0.44 -21.98 16.39
C LYS A 236 0.24 -22.62 15.19
N GLY A 237 0.12 -23.93 15.12
CA GLY A 237 0.56 -24.76 14.00
C GLY A 237 1.83 -25.54 14.28
N GLN A 238 2.14 -26.45 13.38
CA GLN A 238 3.40 -27.18 13.37
C GLN A 238 4.54 -26.21 13.04
N THR A 239 5.75 -26.55 13.46
CA THR A 239 6.91 -25.71 13.19
C THR A 239 7.73 -26.21 12.01
N ALA A 240 8.35 -25.26 11.28
CA ALA A 240 9.31 -25.55 10.23
C ALA A 240 10.48 -24.57 10.29
N GLU A 241 11.69 -25.05 10.06
CA GLU A 241 12.86 -24.19 9.96
C GLU A 241 12.98 -23.64 8.54
N VAL A 242 13.09 -22.32 8.42
CA VAL A 242 13.15 -21.57 7.16
C VAL A 242 14.38 -20.67 7.14
N VAL A 243 15.02 -20.57 5.99
CA VAL A 243 16.14 -19.65 5.71
C VAL A 243 15.69 -18.60 4.70
N VAL A 244 16.00 -17.33 4.98
CA VAL A 244 15.84 -16.22 4.03
C VAL A 244 17.21 -15.66 3.68
N VAL A 245 17.42 -15.32 2.40
CA VAL A 245 18.73 -14.91 1.89
C VAL A 245 18.68 -13.50 1.31
N GLN A 246 19.64 -12.67 1.68
CA GLN A 246 19.82 -11.29 1.21
C GLN A 246 21.17 -11.17 0.50
N PRO A 247 21.24 -11.35 -0.82
CA PRO A 247 22.49 -11.36 -1.56
C PRO A 247 23.12 -9.96 -1.70
N ASN A 248 22.33 -8.92 -1.53
CA ASN A 248 22.73 -7.52 -1.64
C ASN A 248 23.45 -7.21 -2.96
N VAL A 249 22.77 -7.43 -4.06
CA VAL A 249 23.22 -7.06 -5.41
C VAL A 249 22.54 -5.75 -5.81
N ASP A 250 23.32 -4.70 -6.01
CA ASP A 250 22.79 -3.36 -6.33
C ASP A 250 22.02 -3.37 -7.66
N PRO A 251 20.72 -3.05 -7.66
CA PRO A 251 19.90 -3.09 -8.89
C PRO A 251 20.31 -2.03 -9.93
N PHE A 252 20.98 -0.95 -9.52
CA PHE A 252 21.43 0.11 -10.42
C PHE A 252 22.86 -0.04 -10.90
N LEU A 253 23.72 -0.72 -10.13
CA LEU A 253 25.15 -0.78 -10.41
C LEU A 253 25.66 -2.17 -10.76
N GLU A 254 25.06 -3.25 -10.23
CA GLU A 254 25.67 -4.58 -10.22
C GLU A 254 24.82 -5.68 -10.88
N LYS A 255 23.50 -5.54 -10.83
CA LYS A 255 22.58 -6.67 -11.04
C LYS A 255 22.44 -7.09 -12.50
N PHE A 256 22.33 -6.14 -13.42
CA PHE A 256 22.03 -6.37 -14.83
C PHE A 256 23.28 -6.28 -15.68
N SER A 257 23.34 -7.04 -16.78
CA SER A 257 24.47 -7.03 -17.73
C SER A 257 24.77 -5.64 -18.34
N SER A 258 23.80 -4.73 -18.29
CA SER A 258 23.96 -3.33 -18.71
C SER A 258 24.51 -2.41 -17.62
N ASN A 259 24.63 -2.88 -16.38
CA ASN A 259 25.10 -2.07 -15.27
C ASN A 259 26.62 -1.87 -15.31
N PRO A 260 27.13 -0.72 -14.80
CA PRO A 260 28.54 -0.38 -14.90
C PRO A 260 29.47 -1.31 -14.12
N ASN A 261 29.01 -1.87 -12.99
CA ASN A 261 29.79 -2.77 -12.12
C ASN A 261 29.14 -4.17 -12.12
N PHE A 262 28.65 -4.63 -13.26
CA PHE A 262 27.92 -5.87 -13.39
C PHE A 262 28.65 -7.07 -12.75
N ILE A 263 27.96 -7.76 -11.85
CA ILE A 263 28.40 -9.03 -11.30
C ILE A 263 27.85 -10.16 -12.18
N PRO A 264 28.70 -11.01 -12.78
CA PRO A 264 28.23 -12.11 -13.62
C PRO A 264 27.16 -12.97 -12.94
N TYR A 265 26.14 -13.39 -13.69
CA TYR A 265 25.01 -14.13 -13.13
C TYR A 265 25.41 -15.45 -12.44
N ASP A 266 26.50 -16.10 -12.90
CA ASP A 266 27.06 -17.29 -12.22
C ASP A 266 27.64 -16.95 -10.84
N GLU A 267 28.22 -15.77 -10.70
CA GLU A 267 28.72 -15.28 -9.40
C GLU A 267 27.57 -14.89 -8.47
N GLN A 268 26.52 -14.25 -9.01
CA GLN A 268 25.31 -13.96 -8.24
C GLN A 268 24.67 -15.25 -7.71
N LEU A 269 24.54 -16.30 -8.54
CA LEU A 269 24.07 -17.63 -8.10
C LEU A 269 24.99 -18.26 -7.04
N THR A 270 26.32 -18.16 -7.25
CA THR A 270 27.30 -18.69 -6.29
C THR A 270 27.19 -17.97 -4.94
N ARG A 271 26.95 -16.66 -4.94
CA ARG A 271 26.72 -15.84 -3.73
C ARG A 271 25.47 -16.31 -2.98
N LEU A 272 24.35 -16.55 -3.70
CA LEU A 272 23.11 -17.05 -3.11
C LEU A 272 23.31 -18.41 -2.45
N ILE A 273 23.93 -19.36 -3.14
CA ILE A 273 24.26 -20.70 -2.59
C ILE A 273 25.14 -20.57 -1.36
N ARG A 274 26.24 -19.83 -1.43
CA ARG A 274 27.18 -19.63 -0.31
C ARG A 274 26.50 -19.05 0.93
N LEU A 275 25.66 -18.03 0.78
CA LEU A 275 24.91 -17.42 1.89
C LEU A 275 23.90 -18.40 2.49
N THR A 276 23.26 -19.20 1.65
CA THR A 276 22.35 -20.26 2.08
C THR A 276 23.07 -21.28 2.94
N GLU A 277 24.18 -21.83 2.46
CA GLU A 277 24.98 -22.86 3.14
C GLU A 277 25.43 -22.44 4.55
N GLN A 278 25.68 -21.13 4.77
CA GLN A 278 26.06 -20.60 6.09
C GLN A 278 24.95 -20.76 7.15
N GLN A 279 23.71 -20.97 6.72
CA GLN A 279 22.55 -21.04 7.61
C GLN A 279 21.85 -22.39 7.61
N LEU A 280 22.17 -23.28 6.67
CA LEU A 280 21.53 -24.61 6.60
C LEU A 280 21.84 -25.47 7.83
N THR A 281 20.80 -26.20 8.27
CA THR A 281 20.90 -27.32 9.19
C THR A 281 20.16 -28.54 8.62
N PRO A 282 20.33 -29.71 9.18
CA PRO A 282 19.54 -30.89 8.78
C PRO A 282 18.03 -30.73 8.97
N GLN A 283 17.59 -29.73 9.76
CA GLN A 283 16.18 -29.43 10.04
C GLN A 283 15.58 -28.41 9.06
N THR A 284 16.41 -27.70 8.31
CA THR A 284 15.95 -26.68 7.36
C THR A 284 15.07 -27.31 6.26
N LYS A 285 13.86 -26.79 6.09
CA LYS A 285 12.87 -27.29 5.14
C LYS A 285 12.73 -26.41 3.91
N LEU A 286 12.88 -25.09 4.08
CA LEU A 286 12.63 -24.12 3.02
C LEU A 286 13.70 -23.04 3.02
N VAL A 287 14.13 -22.68 1.83
CA VAL A 287 14.95 -21.49 1.55
C VAL A 287 14.14 -20.53 0.71
N LEU A 288 14.13 -19.25 1.06
CA LEU A 288 13.62 -18.18 0.20
C LEU A 288 14.78 -17.32 -0.31
N TRP A 289 14.89 -17.21 -1.63
CA TRP A 289 15.70 -16.22 -2.32
C TRP A 289 14.81 -15.07 -2.80
N PRO A 290 15.36 -13.86 -2.97
CA PRO A 290 14.54 -12.68 -3.24
C PRO A 290 13.94 -12.65 -4.65
N GLU A 291 13.15 -11.59 -4.91
CA GLU A 291 12.59 -11.25 -6.20
C GLU A 291 13.70 -11.10 -7.25
N THR A 292 13.47 -11.70 -8.44
CA THR A 292 14.44 -11.68 -9.54
C THR A 292 15.87 -12.03 -9.09
N ALA A 293 16.00 -13.03 -8.21
CA ALA A 293 17.31 -13.46 -7.70
C ALA A 293 18.17 -14.11 -8.78
N LEU A 294 17.53 -14.78 -9.74
CA LEU A 294 18.13 -15.28 -10.97
C LEU A 294 17.67 -14.38 -12.11
N GLU A 295 18.52 -13.45 -12.54
CA GLU A 295 18.12 -12.31 -13.38
C GLU A 295 18.12 -12.59 -14.89
N GLU A 296 18.64 -13.70 -15.36
CA GLU A 296 18.50 -14.07 -16.78
C GLU A 296 17.04 -14.33 -17.14
N SER A 297 16.69 -14.09 -18.39
CA SER A 297 15.36 -14.44 -18.90
C SER A 297 15.25 -15.96 -19.08
N TYR A 298 14.36 -16.59 -18.37
CA TYR A 298 14.15 -18.04 -18.40
C TYR A 298 12.90 -18.39 -19.19
N PHE A 299 13.08 -19.11 -20.31
CA PHE A 299 11.96 -19.67 -21.07
C PHE A 299 11.35 -20.84 -20.30
N GLU A 300 10.06 -20.77 -19.97
CA GLU A 300 9.40 -21.78 -19.14
C GLU A 300 9.42 -23.16 -19.78
N GLN A 301 9.25 -23.22 -21.12
CA GLN A 301 9.26 -24.48 -21.89
C GLN A 301 10.62 -25.21 -21.85
N SER A 302 11.72 -24.48 -21.65
CA SER A 302 13.08 -25.03 -21.58
C SER A 302 13.77 -24.77 -20.24
N PHE A 303 13.01 -24.44 -19.20
CA PHE A 303 13.54 -24.05 -17.89
C PHE A 303 14.45 -25.11 -17.29
N GLU A 304 14.04 -26.36 -17.32
CA GLU A 304 14.76 -27.49 -16.68
C GLU A 304 16.13 -27.79 -17.31
N ILE A 305 16.32 -27.44 -18.58
CA ILE A 305 17.59 -27.67 -19.29
C ILE A 305 18.54 -26.46 -19.21
N HIS A 306 18.11 -25.36 -18.61
CA HIS A 306 18.96 -24.17 -18.45
C HIS A 306 20.16 -24.48 -17.55
N PRO A 307 21.42 -24.14 -17.92
CA PRO A 307 22.63 -24.56 -17.19
C PRO A 307 22.59 -24.20 -15.70
N LYS A 308 22.08 -23.00 -15.33
CA LYS A 308 21.96 -22.59 -13.93
C LYS A 308 20.90 -23.38 -13.16
N VAL A 309 19.81 -23.77 -13.82
CA VAL A 309 18.78 -24.63 -13.23
C VAL A 309 19.33 -26.02 -12.99
N VAL A 310 20.08 -26.58 -13.94
CA VAL A 310 20.78 -27.87 -13.79
C VAL A 310 21.77 -27.81 -12.62
N ARG A 311 22.56 -26.74 -12.51
CA ARG A 311 23.47 -26.53 -11.37
C ARG A 311 22.70 -26.46 -10.05
N LEU A 312 21.58 -25.75 -10.03
CA LEU A 312 20.74 -25.60 -8.84
C LEU A 312 20.10 -26.92 -8.43
N ARG A 313 19.61 -27.71 -9.39
CA ARG A 313 19.12 -29.08 -9.15
C ARG A 313 20.19 -29.98 -8.56
N SER A 314 21.41 -29.92 -9.09
CA SER A 314 22.55 -30.67 -8.56
C SER A 314 22.88 -30.29 -7.12
N TRP A 315 22.81 -28.99 -6.80
CA TRP A 315 23.00 -28.50 -5.43
C TRP A 315 21.85 -28.98 -4.51
N LEU A 316 20.59 -28.87 -4.91
CA LEU A 316 19.45 -29.35 -4.13
C LEU A 316 19.52 -30.87 -3.87
N ALA A 317 20.06 -31.64 -4.82
CA ALA A 317 20.25 -33.08 -4.66
C ALA A 317 21.22 -33.45 -3.51
N THR A 318 22.12 -32.54 -3.13
CA THR A 318 22.99 -32.72 -1.96
C THR A 318 22.32 -32.42 -0.63
N HIS A 319 21.08 -31.88 -0.66
CA HIS A 319 20.29 -31.50 0.52
C HIS A 319 18.90 -32.15 0.48
N PRO A 320 18.77 -33.45 0.73
CA PRO A 320 17.48 -34.14 0.64
C PRO A 320 16.41 -33.54 1.55
N GLY A 321 15.24 -33.24 1.00
CA GLY A 321 14.11 -32.64 1.73
C GLY A 321 14.17 -31.11 1.87
N LEU A 322 15.21 -30.46 1.33
CA LEU A 322 15.28 -29.02 1.22
C LEU A 322 14.48 -28.54 0.01
N GLU A 323 13.66 -27.52 0.22
CA GLU A 323 12.89 -26.82 -0.81
C GLU A 323 13.42 -25.41 -1.02
N LEU A 324 13.24 -24.87 -2.23
CA LEU A 324 13.68 -23.53 -2.59
C LEU A 324 12.56 -22.78 -3.31
N ILE A 325 12.32 -21.54 -2.87
CA ILE A 325 11.56 -20.54 -3.65
C ILE A 325 12.53 -19.44 -4.07
N THR A 326 12.53 -19.09 -5.36
CA THR A 326 13.37 -18.05 -5.93
C THR A 326 12.62 -17.20 -6.92
N GLY A 327 12.92 -15.91 -6.98
CA GLY A 327 12.40 -15.01 -8.02
C GLY A 327 13.21 -15.09 -9.31
N ILE A 328 12.53 -15.09 -10.45
CA ILE A 328 13.10 -15.04 -11.79
C ILE A 328 12.33 -14.06 -12.69
N THR A 329 12.92 -13.71 -13.83
CA THR A 329 12.18 -13.18 -14.99
C THR A 329 11.88 -14.33 -15.93
N SER A 330 10.60 -14.73 -16.06
CA SER A 330 10.22 -15.82 -16.95
C SER A 330 9.66 -15.32 -18.28
N VAL A 331 9.80 -16.13 -19.31
CA VAL A 331 9.26 -15.92 -20.67
C VAL A 331 8.38 -17.09 -21.02
N GLN A 332 7.11 -16.82 -21.22
CA GLN A 332 6.13 -17.80 -21.70
C GLN A 332 5.86 -17.54 -23.18
N GLN A 333 6.09 -18.55 -24.04
CA GLN A 333 5.81 -18.48 -25.46
C GLN A 333 4.43 -19.08 -25.77
N TYR A 334 3.75 -18.51 -26.76
CA TYR A 334 2.43 -18.96 -27.22
C TYR A 334 2.51 -19.48 -28.67
N PRO A 335 1.87 -20.61 -28.98
CA PRO A 335 1.87 -21.17 -30.32
C PRO A 335 1.26 -20.26 -31.39
N SER A 336 0.30 -19.44 -31.02
CA SER A 336 -0.40 -18.53 -31.93
C SER A 336 -0.99 -17.31 -31.21
N LYS A 337 -1.46 -16.33 -31.99
CA LYS A 337 -2.12 -15.12 -31.45
C LYS A 337 -3.40 -15.44 -30.68
N GLU A 338 -4.11 -16.49 -31.08
CA GLU A 338 -5.38 -16.89 -30.45
C GLU A 338 -5.19 -17.49 -29.05
N THR A 339 -4.00 -18.05 -28.80
CA THR A 339 -3.64 -18.62 -27.49
C THR A 339 -2.88 -17.63 -26.62
N ALA A 340 -2.47 -16.49 -27.19
CA ALA A 340 -1.71 -15.46 -26.48
C ALA A 340 -2.62 -14.61 -25.60
N THR A 341 -2.08 -14.14 -24.48
CA THR A 341 -2.77 -13.21 -23.58
C THR A 341 -2.91 -11.82 -24.20
N ALA A 342 -3.69 -10.96 -23.55
CA ALA A 342 -3.83 -9.57 -23.98
C ALA A 342 -2.53 -8.74 -23.80
N THR A 343 -1.60 -9.20 -22.96
CA THR A 343 -0.30 -8.56 -22.70
C THR A 343 0.82 -9.09 -23.58
N ALA A 344 0.56 -10.18 -24.32
CA ALA A 344 1.56 -10.85 -25.15
C ALA A 344 2.11 -9.91 -26.24
N ARG A 345 3.41 -9.94 -26.38
CA ARG A 345 4.19 -9.25 -27.41
C ARG A 345 4.47 -10.19 -28.57
N PHE A 346 4.83 -9.63 -29.70
CA PHE A 346 5.28 -10.41 -30.87
C PHE A 346 6.70 -10.00 -31.25
N ARG A 347 7.54 -11.00 -31.51
CA ARG A 347 8.88 -10.82 -32.07
C ARG A 347 9.12 -11.92 -33.09
N ASP A 348 9.69 -11.59 -34.25
CA ASP A 348 9.81 -12.52 -35.40
C ASP A 348 10.56 -13.82 -35.06
N ASP A 349 11.54 -13.75 -34.15
CA ASP A 349 12.36 -14.90 -33.73
C ASP A 349 11.76 -15.70 -32.57
N LEU A 350 10.80 -15.13 -31.83
CA LEU A 350 10.17 -15.75 -30.65
C LEU A 350 8.68 -16.09 -30.84
N GLY A 351 8.02 -15.48 -31.82
CA GLY A 351 6.56 -15.54 -31.92
C GLY A 351 5.86 -14.68 -30.88
N PHE A 352 4.68 -15.09 -30.41
CA PHE A 352 3.95 -14.45 -29.34
C PHE A 352 4.52 -14.88 -27.98
N TYR A 353 4.76 -13.93 -27.08
CA TYR A 353 5.31 -14.21 -25.76
C TYR A 353 4.93 -13.17 -24.71
N ASP A 354 4.83 -13.60 -23.47
CA ASP A 354 4.81 -12.75 -22.28
C ASP A 354 6.14 -12.82 -21.54
N VAL A 355 6.46 -11.73 -20.86
CA VAL A 355 7.52 -11.66 -19.85
C VAL A 355 6.86 -11.46 -18.49
N SER A 356 7.18 -12.27 -17.50
CA SER A 356 6.58 -12.22 -16.17
C SER A 356 7.63 -12.12 -15.06
N ASN A 357 7.29 -11.39 -14.01
CA ASN A 357 7.99 -11.46 -12.73
C ASN A 357 7.44 -12.67 -11.99
N THR A 358 8.28 -13.67 -11.73
CA THR A 358 7.84 -15.02 -11.38
C THR A 358 8.55 -15.55 -10.14
N ALA A 359 7.80 -16.16 -9.22
CA ALA A 359 8.34 -17.02 -8.18
C ALA A 359 8.35 -18.46 -8.67
N VAL A 360 9.48 -19.14 -8.52
CA VAL A 360 9.65 -20.56 -8.87
C VAL A 360 9.86 -21.36 -7.61
N HIS A 361 9.11 -22.44 -7.44
CA HIS A 361 9.24 -23.36 -6.33
C HIS A 361 9.83 -24.69 -6.79
N PHE A 362 10.99 -25.03 -6.20
CA PHE A 362 11.61 -26.34 -6.26
C PHE A 362 11.21 -27.12 -5.02
N SER A 363 10.21 -27.96 -5.12
CA SER A 363 9.72 -28.79 -3.99
C SER A 363 10.62 -29.99 -3.68
N SER A 364 11.54 -30.31 -4.59
CA SER A 364 12.64 -31.25 -4.41
C SER A 364 13.65 -31.10 -5.56
N ALA A 365 14.77 -31.83 -5.48
CA ALA A 365 15.77 -31.84 -6.57
C ALA A 365 15.24 -32.43 -7.87
N SER A 366 14.22 -33.28 -7.87
CA SER A 366 13.73 -34.03 -9.02
C SER A 366 12.27 -33.75 -9.41
N ALA A 367 11.48 -33.16 -8.52
CA ALA A 367 10.09 -32.82 -8.86
C ALA A 367 10.01 -31.67 -9.89
N PRO A 368 9.00 -31.64 -10.76
CA PRO A 368 8.75 -30.46 -11.60
C PRO A 368 8.61 -29.20 -10.75
N VAL A 369 9.07 -28.07 -11.29
CA VAL A 369 8.89 -26.77 -10.61
C VAL A 369 7.44 -26.29 -10.73
N THR A 370 7.03 -25.48 -9.77
CA THR A 370 5.78 -24.72 -9.85
C THR A 370 6.11 -23.25 -10.06
N PHE A 371 5.51 -22.63 -11.09
CA PHE A 371 5.61 -21.20 -11.37
C PHE A 371 4.44 -20.47 -10.73
N TYR A 372 4.72 -19.28 -10.20
CA TYR A 372 3.72 -18.30 -9.81
C TYR A 372 4.08 -16.96 -10.45
N HIS A 373 3.25 -16.47 -11.36
CA HIS A 373 3.44 -15.18 -12.00
C HIS A 373 2.79 -14.08 -11.16
N LYS A 374 3.53 -13.00 -10.95
CA LYS A 374 3.06 -11.85 -10.16
C LYS A 374 1.69 -11.36 -10.63
N SER A 375 0.72 -11.32 -9.73
CA SER A 375 -0.68 -10.97 -10.02
C SER A 375 -0.95 -9.47 -9.89
N ARG A 376 -0.31 -8.80 -8.91
CA ARG A 376 -0.47 -7.36 -8.65
C ARG A 376 0.76 -6.59 -9.14
N LEU A 377 0.69 -6.16 -10.38
CA LEU A 377 1.78 -5.41 -11.03
C LEU A 377 1.81 -3.96 -10.57
N VAL A 378 3.01 -3.39 -10.47
CA VAL A 378 3.23 -1.99 -10.11
C VAL A 378 2.85 -1.08 -11.28
N PRO A 379 1.83 -0.18 -11.11
CA PRO A 379 1.43 0.73 -12.18
C PRO A 379 2.56 1.66 -12.61
N GLY A 380 2.75 1.81 -13.90
CA GLY A 380 3.77 2.67 -14.50
C GLY A 380 5.18 2.08 -14.56
N VAL A 381 5.42 0.93 -13.91
CA VAL A 381 6.71 0.22 -13.95
C VAL A 381 6.54 -1.16 -14.61
N GLU A 382 5.66 -1.99 -14.06
CA GLU A 382 5.40 -3.36 -14.56
C GLU A 382 4.12 -3.42 -15.40
N LYS A 383 3.25 -2.42 -15.29
CA LYS A 383 1.99 -2.34 -16.02
C LYS A 383 1.78 -0.94 -16.57
N VAL A 384 1.51 -0.84 -17.88
CA VAL A 384 1.03 0.41 -18.49
C VAL A 384 -0.48 0.50 -18.29
N PRO A 385 -0.98 1.51 -17.57
CA PRO A 385 -2.42 1.69 -17.39
C PRO A 385 -3.15 1.82 -18.71
N VAL A 386 -4.30 1.17 -18.88
CA VAL A 386 -5.07 1.12 -20.14
C VAL A 386 -5.36 2.52 -20.69
N ALA A 387 -5.65 3.47 -19.81
CA ALA A 387 -5.90 4.87 -20.20
C ALA A 387 -4.68 5.54 -20.84
N LEU A 388 -3.46 5.13 -20.47
CA LEU A 388 -2.20 5.69 -20.96
C LEU A 388 -1.58 4.84 -22.10
N ALA A 389 -2.00 3.60 -22.28
CA ALA A 389 -1.43 2.68 -23.26
C ALA A 389 -1.44 3.27 -24.68
N LYS A 390 -2.54 3.94 -25.09
CA LYS A 390 -2.66 4.59 -26.39
C LYS A 390 -1.71 5.78 -26.57
N LEU A 391 -1.34 6.45 -25.47
CA LEU A 391 -0.43 7.60 -25.49
C LEU A 391 1.03 7.13 -25.50
N VAL A 392 1.33 6.07 -24.75
CA VAL A 392 2.69 5.55 -24.51
C VAL A 392 3.15 4.66 -25.65
N ASN A 393 2.26 3.93 -26.34
CA ASN A 393 2.60 3.08 -27.48
C ASN A 393 3.27 3.82 -28.66
N ASN A 394 3.23 5.16 -28.67
CA ASN A 394 3.89 6.00 -29.66
C ASN A 394 5.20 6.65 -29.17
N ILE A 395 5.63 6.35 -27.93
CA ILE A 395 6.84 6.92 -27.32
C ILE A 395 7.79 5.75 -27.01
N ASP A 396 8.94 5.71 -27.66
CA ASP A 396 10.00 4.77 -27.31
C ASP A 396 10.60 5.19 -25.94
N LEU A 397 10.23 4.46 -24.89
CA LEU A 397 10.72 4.68 -23.54
C LEU A 397 11.91 3.78 -23.19
N GLY A 398 12.70 3.38 -24.18
CA GLY A 398 13.97 2.68 -23.96
C GLY A 398 13.81 1.22 -23.46
N GLY A 399 12.91 0.45 -24.05
CA GLY A 399 12.80 -1.01 -23.81
C GLY A 399 11.85 -1.42 -22.67
N PHE A 400 11.26 -0.47 -21.94
CA PHE A 400 10.25 -0.73 -20.89
C PHE A 400 8.81 -0.61 -21.38
N VAL A 401 8.56 -0.66 -22.68
CA VAL A 401 7.21 -0.47 -23.24
C VAL A 401 6.50 -1.82 -23.31
N GLY A 402 5.60 -2.05 -22.38
CA GLY A 402 4.68 -3.18 -22.35
C GLY A 402 4.37 -3.63 -20.92
N SER A 403 3.17 -4.12 -20.69
CA SER A 403 2.82 -4.75 -19.42
C SER A 403 3.50 -6.11 -19.30
N TYR A 404 3.90 -6.49 -18.10
CA TYR A 404 4.27 -7.87 -17.80
C TYR A 404 3.02 -8.76 -17.88
N GLY A 405 3.23 -10.04 -18.16
CA GLY A 405 2.24 -11.08 -17.95
C GLY A 405 1.92 -11.21 -16.46
N SER A 406 0.68 -11.54 -16.16
CA SER A 406 0.20 -11.73 -14.79
C SER A 406 -0.79 -12.89 -14.76
N GLN A 407 -0.96 -13.53 -13.60
CA GLN A 407 -2.00 -14.53 -13.38
C GLN A 407 -3.08 -14.03 -12.41
N ASP A 408 -4.29 -14.55 -12.56
CA ASP A 408 -5.41 -14.20 -11.68
C ASP A 408 -5.49 -15.14 -10.46
N GLU A 409 -5.01 -16.37 -10.56
CA GLU A 409 -5.11 -17.39 -9.53
C GLU A 409 -4.12 -17.16 -8.38
N ARG A 410 -4.55 -17.44 -7.16
CA ARG A 410 -3.72 -17.47 -5.94
C ARG A 410 -3.14 -18.87 -5.80
N THR A 411 -2.06 -19.14 -6.53
CA THR A 411 -1.38 -20.44 -6.49
C THR A 411 -0.63 -20.60 -5.18
N VAL A 412 -1.06 -21.53 -4.34
CA VAL A 412 -0.33 -21.94 -3.13
C VAL A 412 0.76 -22.92 -3.52
N LEU A 413 2.01 -22.61 -3.20
CA LEU A 413 3.15 -23.50 -3.42
C LEU A 413 3.16 -24.57 -2.34
N GLN A 414 2.92 -25.83 -2.74
CA GLN A 414 2.77 -26.92 -1.81
C GLN A 414 4.05 -27.74 -1.71
N SER A 415 4.52 -27.96 -0.49
CA SER A 415 5.57 -28.93 -0.20
C SER A 415 5.13 -30.34 -0.54
N THR A 416 6.05 -31.14 -1.06
CA THR A 416 5.85 -32.57 -1.27
C THR A 416 6.36 -33.41 -0.10
N THR A 417 7.11 -32.80 0.83
CA THR A 417 7.82 -33.49 1.92
C THR A 417 7.43 -33.01 3.31
N SER A 418 6.69 -31.92 3.42
CA SER A 418 6.34 -31.30 4.70
C SER A 418 4.93 -30.67 4.68
N ALA A 419 4.49 -30.13 5.82
CA ALA A 419 3.21 -29.42 5.94
C ALA A 419 3.26 -27.97 5.41
N LEU A 420 4.36 -27.55 4.76
CA LEU A 420 4.51 -26.23 4.19
C LEU A 420 3.55 -26.03 3.01
N ARG A 421 2.74 -25.02 3.10
CA ARG A 421 1.89 -24.48 2.02
C ARG A 421 2.11 -22.98 1.99
N ILE A 422 2.89 -22.53 1.03
CA ILE A 422 3.42 -21.17 1.01
C ILE A 422 2.54 -20.31 0.09
N ALA A 423 2.09 -19.17 0.61
CA ALA A 423 1.55 -18.06 -0.19
C ALA A 423 2.73 -17.26 -0.76
N PRO A 424 3.10 -17.41 -2.03
CA PRO A 424 4.12 -16.57 -2.64
C PRO A 424 3.57 -15.15 -2.78
N SER A 425 4.35 -14.18 -2.34
CA SER A 425 4.00 -12.77 -2.47
C SER A 425 5.20 -12.02 -3.01
N ILE A 426 5.08 -11.50 -4.23
CA ILE A 426 6.17 -10.80 -4.89
C ILE A 426 6.04 -9.30 -4.63
N CYS A 427 6.93 -8.75 -3.77
CA CYS A 427 7.10 -7.32 -3.53
C CYS A 427 5.77 -6.61 -3.18
N TYR A 428 5.28 -5.77 -4.08
CA TYR A 428 4.07 -4.94 -3.97
C TYR A 428 2.80 -5.71 -3.57
N GLU A 429 2.71 -6.99 -3.89
CA GLU A 429 1.56 -7.84 -3.55
C GLU A 429 1.31 -7.93 -2.04
N SER A 430 2.37 -7.88 -1.24
CA SER A 430 2.28 -7.98 0.23
C SER A 430 1.55 -6.81 0.90
N VAL A 431 1.30 -5.72 0.16
CA VAL A 431 0.57 -4.56 0.69
C VAL A 431 -0.96 -4.78 0.68
N TYR A 432 -1.47 -5.73 -0.12
CA TYR A 432 -2.90 -5.98 -0.29
C TYR A 432 -3.42 -7.03 0.71
N GLY A 433 -4.32 -6.61 1.61
CA GLY A 433 -4.84 -7.50 2.65
C GLY A 433 -5.78 -8.58 2.11
N ASP A 434 -6.73 -8.22 1.28
CA ASP A 434 -7.68 -9.13 0.64
C ASP A 434 -6.99 -10.16 -0.26
N PHE A 435 -6.02 -9.71 -1.02
CA PHE A 435 -5.17 -10.57 -1.85
C PHE A 435 -4.46 -11.66 -1.02
N MET A 436 -3.95 -11.29 0.16
CA MET A 436 -3.32 -12.26 1.06
C MET A 436 -4.34 -13.19 1.71
N ALA A 437 -5.55 -12.69 2.02
CA ALA A 437 -6.62 -13.52 2.59
C ALA A 437 -7.07 -14.63 1.63
N GLU A 438 -7.11 -14.39 0.31
CA GLU A 438 -7.43 -15.41 -0.70
C GLU A 438 -6.45 -16.59 -0.67
N TYR A 439 -5.15 -16.36 -0.43
CA TYR A 439 -4.20 -17.45 -0.25
C TYR A 439 -4.51 -18.33 0.97
N MET A 440 -5.00 -17.71 2.06
CA MET A 440 -5.37 -18.47 3.26
C MET A 440 -6.61 -19.33 3.01
N GLN A 441 -7.57 -18.83 2.22
CA GLN A 441 -8.73 -19.62 1.77
C GLN A 441 -8.29 -20.82 0.91
N ASN A 442 -7.20 -20.67 0.15
CA ASN A 442 -6.59 -21.74 -0.65
C ASN A 442 -5.66 -22.65 0.18
N GLY A 443 -5.63 -22.48 1.50
CA GLY A 443 -4.94 -23.38 2.44
C GLY A 443 -3.48 -23.03 2.73
N ALA A 444 -3.00 -21.82 2.42
CA ALA A 444 -1.64 -21.42 2.78
C ALA A 444 -1.43 -21.36 4.29
N THR A 445 -0.27 -21.88 4.74
CA THR A 445 0.12 -21.95 6.16
C THR A 445 1.24 -20.98 6.53
N LEU A 446 1.95 -20.47 5.52
CA LEU A 446 3.06 -19.52 5.64
C LEU A 446 2.96 -18.47 4.53
N ILE A 447 3.28 -17.24 4.82
CA ILE A 447 3.46 -16.20 3.80
C ILE A 447 4.94 -16.09 3.46
N GLY A 448 5.30 -16.32 2.18
CA GLY A 448 6.65 -16.15 1.65
C GLY A 448 6.75 -14.87 0.82
N ILE A 449 7.35 -13.81 1.36
CA ILE A 449 7.55 -12.55 0.62
C ILE A 449 8.94 -12.57 -0.01
N ILE A 450 8.99 -12.35 -1.33
CA ILE A 450 10.23 -12.12 -2.06
C ILE A 450 10.21 -10.73 -2.68
N THR A 451 11.26 -9.94 -2.49
CA THR A 451 11.24 -8.52 -2.89
C THR A 451 12.62 -7.97 -3.25
N ASN A 452 12.63 -6.80 -3.90
CA ASN A 452 13.82 -6.01 -4.18
C ASN A 452 13.54 -4.54 -3.88
N ASP A 453 13.74 -4.11 -2.63
CA ASP A 453 13.45 -2.75 -2.18
C ASP A 453 14.58 -1.75 -2.52
N GLY A 454 15.68 -2.21 -3.12
CA GLY A 454 16.81 -1.37 -3.50
C GLY A 454 16.48 -0.26 -4.50
N TRP A 455 15.36 -0.40 -5.21
CA TRP A 455 14.84 0.63 -6.12
C TRP A 455 14.52 1.96 -5.44
N TRP A 456 14.35 1.97 -4.12
CA TRP A 456 13.94 3.16 -3.35
C TRP A 456 15.09 3.80 -2.60
N SER A 457 16.36 3.33 -2.81
CA SER A 457 17.54 3.84 -2.12
C SER A 457 17.39 3.82 -0.58
N ASP A 458 18.27 4.48 0.16
CA ASP A 458 18.14 4.63 1.61
C ASP A 458 17.04 5.65 1.96
N SER A 459 15.81 5.20 1.97
CA SER A 459 14.61 6.01 2.14
C SER A 459 13.55 5.30 2.99
N PRO A 460 12.51 6.00 3.46
CA PRO A 460 11.43 5.37 4.22
C PRO A 460 10.68 4.25 3.49
N GLY A 461 10.79 4.15 2.17
CA GLY A 461 10.01 3.20 1.36
C GLY A 461 10.20 1.74 1.77
N HIS A 462 11.44 1.31 1.95
CA HIS A 462 11.74 -0.07 2.34
C HIS A 462 11.27 -0.42 3.76
N GLU A 463 11.35 0.53 4.69
CA GLU A 463 10.83 0.34 6.05
C GLU A 463 9.30 0.32 6.05
N GLN A 464 8.62 1.21 5.32
CA GLN A 464 7.17 1.18 5.18
C GLN A 464 6.70 -0.15 4.62
N HIS A 465 7.38 -0.66 3.58
CA HIS A 465 7.05 -1.93 2.96
C HIS A 465 7.17 -3.11 3.93
N LEU A 466 8.26 -3.15 4.72
CA LEU A 466 8.42 -4.14 5.78
C LEU A 466 7.32 -4.04 6.83
N GLN A 467 7.01 -2.81 7.28
CA GLN A 467 5.99 -2.61 8.31
C GLN A 467 4.60 -3.05 7.84
N TYR A 468 4.23 -2.83 6.58
CA TYR A 468 2.92 -3.27 6.07
C TYR A 468 2.76 -4.80 6.10
N ALA A 469 3.84 -5.55 5.96
CA ALA A 469 3.81 -7.00 6.10
C ALA A 469 3.35 -7.44 7.51
N THR A 470 3.63 -6.65 8.57
CA THR A 470 3.18 -6.98 9.94
C THR A 470 1.66 -7.02 10.06
N LEU A 471 0.95 -6.17 9.31
CA LEU A 471 -0.52 -6.19 9.28
C LEU A 471 -1.05 -7.45 8.60
N ARG A 472 -0.38 -7.93 7.53
CA ARG A 472 -0.74 -9.19 6.84
C ARG A 472 -0.63 -10.38 7.78
N ALA A 473 0.40 -10.39 8.65
CA ALA A 473 0.55 -11.41 9.67
C ALA A 473 -0.63 -11.42 10.65
N ILE A 474 -1.05 -10.26 11.16
CA ILE A 474 -2.19 -10.12 12.08
C ILE A 474 -3.51 -10.52 11.41
N GLU A 475 -3.80 -9.96 10.24
CA GLU A 475 -5.05 -10.20 9.50
C GLU A 475 -5.28 -11.69 9.25
N ASN A 476 -4.22 -12.42 8.99
CA ASN A 476 -4.27 -13.82 8.59
C ASN A 476 -3.82 -14.79 9.67
N ARG A 477 -3.24 -14.31 10.78
CA ARG A 477 -2.58 -15.13 11.81
C ARG A 477 -1.60 -16.12 11.18
N ARG A 478 -0.71 -15.59 10.33
CA ARG A 478 0.35 -16.37 9.65
C ARG A 478 1.71 -15.78 9.94
N ASP A 479 2.67 -16.68 10.14
CA ASP A 479 4.07 -16.27 10.12
C ASP A 479 4.46 -15.83 8.71
N ILE A 480 5.42 -14.92 8.63
CA ILE A 480 5.97 -14.41 7.37
C ILE A 480 7.46 -14.65 7.34
N ALA A 481 7.93 -15.28 6.27
CA ALA A 481 9.34 -15.31 5.90
C ALA A 481 9.54 -14.34 4.73
N ARG A 482 10.36 -13.29 4.92
CA ARG A 482 10.60 -12.23 3.94
C ARG A 482 12.05 -12.23 3.51
N SER A 483 12.29 -12.46 2.22
CA SER A 483 13.60 -12.41 1.57
C SER A 483 13.68 -11.19 0.66
N ALA A 484 14.63 -10.30 0.91
CA ALA A 484 14.88 -9.09 0.14
C ALA A 484 16.26 -9.16 -0.53
N ASN A 485 16.40 -8.59 -1.73
CA ASN A 485 17.72 -8.50 -2.38
C ASN A 485 18.60 -7.47 -1.67
N THR A 486 18.29 -6.20 -1.78
CA THR A 486 18.97 -5.05 -1.13
C THR A 486 18.07 -4.37 -0.09
N GLY A 487 17.03 -5.01 0.36
CA GLY A 487 16.08 -4.52 1.34
C GLY A 487 16.43 -4.97 2.75
N ILE A 488 15.37 -5.29 3.50
CA ILE A 488 15.48 -5.88 4.83
C ILE A 488 14.77 -7.23 4.78
N SER A 489 15.51 -8.31 4.93
CA SER A 489 14.94 -9.64 5.14
C SER A 489 14.51 -9.79 6.60
N ALA A 490 13.40 -10.48 6.83
CA ALA A 490 12.83 -10.58 8.17
C ALA A 490 11.96 -11.83 8.36
N PHE A 491 11.77 -12.21 9.62
CA PHE A 491 10.71 -13.09 10.06
C PHE A 491 9.73 -12.30 10.93
N ILE A 492 8.44 -12.49 10.68
CA ILE A 492 7.34 -11.83 11.39
C ILE A 492 6.42 -12.92 11.92
N ASN A 493 6.09 -12.88 13.20
CA ASN A 493 5.22 -13.89 13.81
C ASN A 493 3.72 -13.57 13.59
N GLN A 494 2.84 -14.48 14.03
CA GLN A 494 1.38 -14.37 13.87
C GLN A 494 0.75 -13.14 14.56
N LYS A 495 1.49 -12.49 15.47
CA LYS A 495 1.08 -11.24 16.12
C LYS A 495 1.56 -9.98 15.40
N GLY A 496 2.27 -10.16 14.29
CA GLY A 496 2.86 -9.06 13.53
C GLY A 496 4.17 -8.52 14.13
N GLU A 497 4.76 -9.21 15.10
CA GLU A 497 6.04 -8.82 15.69
C GLU A 497 7.18 -9.25 14.76
N ILE A 498 8.08 -8.32 14.44
CA ILE A 498 9.30 -8.63 13.69
C ILE A 498 10.27 -9.31 14.67
N VAL A 499 10.34 -10.65 14.62
CA VAL A 499 11.13 -11.46 15.56
C VAL A 499 12.61 -11.50 15.18
N GLN A 500 12.91 -11.33 13.90
CA GLN A 500 14.29 -11.26 13.39
C GLN A 500 14.33 -10.43 12.12
N ARG A 501 15.35 -9.58 11.95
CA ARG A 501 15.55 -8.79 10.74
C ARG A 501 17.05 -8.62 10.42
N THR A 502 17.38 -8.52 9.15
CA THR A 502 18.72 -8.15 8.67
C THR A 502 18.90 -6.62 8.70
N GLY A 503 20.14 -6.17 8.47
CA GLY A 503 20.40 -4.77 8.18
C GLY A 503 19.98 -4.39 6.75
N TRP A 504 19.83 -3.09 6.53
CA TRP A 504 19.66 -2.50 5.20
C TRP A 504 21.01 -2.52 4.45
N TRP A 505 20.97 -2.85 3.15
CA TRP A 505 22.13 -2.82 2.22
C TRP A 505 23.33 -3.66 2.67
N VAL A 506 23.10 -4.84 3.23
CA VAL A 506 24.13 -5.79 3.66
C VAL A 506 23.90 -7.17 3.07
N GLN A 507 24.97 -7.92 2.80
CA GLN A 507 24.87 -9.35 2.52
C GLN A 507 24.55 -10.10 3.81
N ALA A 508 23.47 -10.86 3.82
CA ALA A 508 23.06 -11.63 4.98
C ALA A 508 22.25 -12.86 4.58
N ALA A 509 22.20 -13.83 5.46
CA ALA A 509 21.18 -14.86 5.48
C ALA A 509 20.75 -15.07 6.93
N SER A 510 19.51 -15.42 7.12
CA SER A 510 18.90 -15.54 8.43
C SER A 510 18.03 -16.78 8.48
N ARG A 511 18.04 -17.47 9.61
CA ARG A 511 17.28 -18.69 9.84
C ARG A 511 16.36 -18.52 11.04
N HIS A 512 15.12 -18.98 10.91
CA HIS A 512 14.15 -18.96 12.00
C HIS A 512 13.19 -20.16 11.92
N THR A 513 12.64 -20.54 13.05
CA THR A 513 11.58 -21.54 13.14
C THR A 513 10.23 -20.83 13.07
N VAL A 514 9.46 -21.08 12.03
CA VAL A 514 8.13 -20.50 11.80
C VAL A 514 7.03 -21.47 12.17
N HIS A 515 5.85 -20.96 12.50
CA HIS A 515 4.64 -21.74 12.79
C HIS A 515 3.73 -21.80 11.56
N LEU A 516 3.26 -22.99 11.23
CA LEU A 516 2.42 -23.29 10.07
C LEU A 516 0.94 -23.36 10.51
N ASN A 517 0.32 -22.21 10.72
CA ASN A 517 -1.07 -22.12 11.15
C ASN A 517 -2.04 -22.44 10.00
N GLU A 518 -3.05 -23.26 10.24
CA GLU A 518 -4.10 -23.60 9.27
C GLU A 518 -5.43 -22.90 9.55
N GLU A 519 -5.61 -22.37 10.75
CA GLU A 519 -6.87 -21.75 11.15
C GLU A 519 -7.11 -20.43 10.40
N LEU A 520 -8.31 -20.28 9.88
CA LEU A 520 -8.71 -19.03 9.22
C LEU A 520 -9.23 -18.03 10.27
N THR A 521 -8.69 -16.81 10.26
CA THR A 521 -9.27 -15.67 10.96
C THR A 521 -10.64 -15.33 10.38
N PHE A 522 -11.41 -14.49 11.06
CA PHE A 522 -12.68 -14.00 10.51
C PHE A 522 -12.43 -13.25 9.18
N TYR A 523 -11.42 -12.38 9.14
CA TYR A 523 -11.06 -11.65 7.93
C TYR A 523 -10.63 -12.58 6.79
N ALA A 524 -9.74 -13.54 7.06
CA ALA A 524 -9.30 -14.49 6.03
C ALA A 524 -10.46 -15.34 5.49
N ARG A 525 -11.44 -15.72 6.35
CA ARG A 525 -12.58 -16.55 5.95
C ARG A 525 -13.59 -15.81 5.09
N HIS A 526 -13.87 -14.54 5.41
CA HIS A 526 -14.97 -13.80 4.78
C HIS A 526 -14.48 -12.75 3.78
N GLY A 527 -13.16 -12.50 3.73
CA GLY A 527 -12.57 -11.43 2.92
C GLY A 527 -12.90 -10.03 3.43
N GLU A 528 -12.66 -9.04 2.58
CA GLU A 528 -12.91 -7.64 2.89
C GLU A 528 -14.42 -7.33 2.81
N LEU A 529 -15.05 -7.03 3.95
CA LEU A 529 -16.48 -6.73 4.04
C LEU A 529 -16.76 -5.22 4.13
N ILE A 530 -15.86 -4.45 4.76
CA ILE A 530 -16.06 -3.01 5.01
C ILE A 530 -16.02 -2.22 3.70
N GLY A 531 -15.07 -2.55 2.85
CA GLY A 531 -14.89 -1.90 1.55
C GLY A 531 -16.14 -1.99 0.65
N PRO A 532 -16.59 -3.20 0.28
CA PRO A 532 -17.80 -3.38 -0.53
C PRO A 532 -19.06 -2.77 0.11
N ALA A 533 -19.23 -2.89 1.44
CA ALA A 533 -20.35 -2.27 2.14
C ALA A 533 -20.32 -0.74 2.04
N THR A 534 -19.15 -0.13 2.20
CA THR A 534 -19.01 1.33 2.05
C THR A 534 -19.16 1.79 0.60
N GLN A 535 -18.76 0.99 -0.39
CA GLN A 535 -19.01 1.29 -1.81
C GLN A 535 -20.52 1.32 -2.11
N LEU A 536 -21.29 0.34 -1.65
CA LEU A 536 -22.74 0.34 -1.79
C LEU A 536 -23.38 1.57 -1.13
N LEU A 537 -22.99 1.87 0.12
CA LEU A 537 -23.47 3.06 0.83
C LEU A 537 -23.06 4.36 0.13
N ALA A 538 -21.85 4.44 -0.44
CA ALA A 538 -21.39 5.60 -1.18
C ALA A 538 -22.25 5.86 -2.43
N VAL A 539 -22.58 4.82 -3.19
CA VAL A 539 -23.49 4.93 -4.35
C VAL A 539 -24.86 5.47 -3.94
N LEU A 540 -25.45 4.92 -2.85
CA LEU A 540 -26.73 5.37 -2.34
C LEU A 540 -26.69 6.84 -1.87
N LEU A 541 -25.64 7.23 -1.16
CA LEU A 541 -25.44 8.61 -0.69
C LEU A 541 -25.21 9.60 -1.85
N LEU A 542 -24.46 9.21 -2.88
CA LEU A 542 -24.27 10.01 -4.09
C LEU A 542 -25.60 10.21 -4.83
N GLY A 543 -26.37 9.14 -5.01
CA GLY A 543 -27.70 9.20 -5.61
C GLY A 543 -28.65 10.12 -4.83
N PHE A 544 -28.69 9.98 -3.50
CA PHE A 544 -29.46 10.86 -2.63
C PHE A 544 -29.02 12.34 -2.76
N THR A 545 -27.72 12.59 -2.75
CA THR A 545 -27.14 13.93 -2.88
C THR A 545 -27.51 14.55 -4.24
N ALA A 546 -27.46 13.77 -5.32
CA ALA A 546 -27.87 14.22 -6.65
C ALA A 546 -29.37 14.61 -6.70
N VAL A 547 -30.24 13.82 -6.09
CA VAL A 547 -31.67 14.14 -5.97
C VAL A 547 -31.90 15.45 -5.19
N GLN A 548 -31.17 15.65 -4.08
CA GLN A 548 -31.26 16.92 -3.34
C GLN A 548 -30.77 18.11 -4.16
N ALA A 549 -29.70 17.93 -4.96
CA ALA A 549 -29.22 18.97 -5.86
C ALA A 549 -30.26 19.35 -6.94
N MET A 550 -30.93 18.36 -7.54
CA MET A 550 -32.01 18.60 -8.51
C MET A 550 -33.20 19.32 -7.87
N ARG A 551 -33.64 18.92 -6.68
CA ARG A 551 -34.73 19.58 -5.92
C ARG A 551 -34.38 21.04 -5.58
N ALA A 552 -33.13 21.31 -5.20
CA ALA A 552 -32.68 22.66 -4.90
C ALA A 552 -32.70 23.56 -6.16
N ARG A 553 -32.31 23.02 -7.32
CA ARG A 553 -32.37 23.76 -8.62
C ARG A 553 -33.82 24.02 -9.05
N ALA A 554 -34.72 23.03 -8.94
CA ALA A 554 -36.13 23.20 -9.29
C ALA A 554 -36.80 24.31 -8.46
N LYS A 555 -36.56 24.36 -7.14
CA LYS A 555 -37.06 25.42 -6.25
C LYS A 555 -36.52 26.83 -6.66
N HIS A 556 -35.31 26.92 -7.15
CA HIS A 556 -34.75 28.19 -7.63
C HIS A 556 -35.38 28.65 -8.94
N SER A 557 -35.67 27.69 -9.85
CA SER A 557 -36.32 27.98 -11.15
C SER A 557 -37.80 28.37 -11.02
N THR A 558 -38.48 27.93 -9.95
CA THR A 558 -39.88 28.33 -9.69
C THR A 558 -40.02 29.61 -8.88
N ALA A 559 -38.91 30.16 -8.37
CA ALA A 559 -38.86 31.39 -7.59
C ALA A 559 -38.39 32.62 -8.43
N LEU A 560 -38.00 32.40 -9.69
CA LEU A 560 -37.72 33.40 -10.74
C LEU A 560 -38.90 33.47 -11.70
#